data_f223c8d2e82b7e1e2c4b3dce8ad85911
#
_entry.id   f223c8d2e82b7e1e2c4b3dce8ad85911
#
_cell.length_a   1.000
_cell.length_b   1.000
_cell.length_c   1.000
_cell.angle_alpha   90.00
_cell.angle_beta   90.00
_cell.angle_gamma   90.00
#
_symmetry.space_group_name_H-M   'P 1'
#
loop_
_entity.id
_entity.type
_entity.pdbx_description
1 polymer ?
#
loop_
_entity_poly.entity_id
_entity_poly.type
_entity_poly.pdbx_seq_one_letter_code
_entity_poly.pdbx_strand_id
1 'polypeptide(L)'
;AVAIGMTGGTVIGITAAYFGGLIDNLLMRLMDILFSFPAILLAVILMASLGTSILNAMLAIGIIFIPGFARLTRAVTQTVQRQQYLEAAICIGVSGSRLIWREILPNVFGPVVVEAAVAFSYAVLLESALSFLGLGAQPPEPSWGNMINTGRGFIEQAPWISLAPGMALFLCVFSFNILGDGLRDLLDPKLNK
;
A
#
# COMPACT_ATOMS: atom_id res chain seq x y z
N ALA A 1 -7.83 -0.72 3.68
CA ALA A 1 -6.96 -1.27 2.63
C ALA A 1 -5.48 -0.98 2.94
N VAL A 2 -5.02 0.28 2.85
CA VAL A 2 -3.60 0.66 3.01
C VAL A 2 -3.01 0.17 4.33
N ALA A 3 -3.71 0.32 5.46
CA ALA A 3 -3.24 -0.17 6.75
C ALA A 3 -2.95 -1.69 6.77
N ILE A 4 -3.74 -2.49 6.06
CA ILE A 4 -3.52 -3.95 5.94
C ILE A 4 -2.24 -4.22 5.16
N GLY A 5 -2.06 -3.56 4.00
CA GLY A 5 -0.85 -3.69 3.19
C GLY A 5 0.40 -3.23 3.95
N MET A 6 0.31 -2.06 4.61
CA MET A 6 1.38 -1.46 5.39
C MET A 6 1.80 -2.37 6.56
N THR A 7 0.86 -2.80 7.40
CA THR A 7 1.19 -3.64 8.56
C THR A 7 1.69 -5.02 8.14
N GLY A 8 0.98 -5.71 7.24
CA GLY A 8 1.37 -7.03 6.74
C GLY A 8 2.71 -6.99 6.01
N GLY A 9 2.89 -6.02 5.11
CA GLY A 9 4.13 -5.86 4.36
C GLY A 9 5.31 -5.49 5.25
N THR A 10 5.11 -4.58 6.22
CA THR A 10 6.18 -4.21 7.16
C THR A 10 6.63 -5.39 8.00
N VAL A 11 5.72 -6.19 8.53
CA VAL A 11 6.06 -7.38 9.30
C VAL A 11 6.83 -8.40 8.44
N ILE A 12 6.33 -8.68 7.23
CA ILE A 12 6.99 -9.62 6.30
C ILE A 12 8.38 -9.10 5.91
N GLY A 13 8.50 -7.81 5.56
CA GLY A 13 9.76 -7.22 5.11
C GLY A 13 10.84 -7.19 6.21
N ILE A 14 10.47 -6.80 7.44
CA ILE A 14 11.40 -6.86 8.58
C ILE A 14 11.80 -8.31 8.86
N THR A 15 10.85 -9.24 8.90
CA THR A 15 11.12 -10.65 9.15
C THR A 15 12.07 -11.24 8.10
N ALA A 16 11.79 -10.99 6.83
CA ALA A 16 12.62 -11.44 5.72
C ALA A 16 14.06 -10.92 5.84
N ALA A 17 14.23 -9.62 6.03
CA ALA A 17 15.55 -9.00 6.14
C ALA A 17 16.30 -9.41 7.41
N TYR A 18 15.60 -9.53 8.54
CA TYR A 18 16.21 -9.84 9.83
C TYR A 18 16.76 -11.25 9.90
N PHE A 19 15.97 -12.23 9.48
CA PHE A 19 16.40 -13.65 9.52
C PHE A 19 17.24 -14.04 8.31
N GLY A 20 17.05 -13.38 7.17
CA GLY A 20 17.84 -13.66 5.96
C GLY A 20 17.70 -15.09 5.41
N GLY A 21 18.62 -15.48 4.54
CA GLY A 21 18.78 -16.85 4.04
C GLY A 21 17.51 -17.44 3.42
N LEU A 22 17.10 -18.63 3.90
CA LEU A 22 15.93 -19.35 3.38
C LEU A 22 14.62 -18.64 3.67
N ILE A 23 14.49 -17.98 4.83
CA ILE A 23 13.28 -17.24 5.23
C ILE A 23 13.07 -16.06 4.29
N ASP A 24 14.13 -15.29 4.06
CA ASP A 24 14.10 -14.17 3.12
C ASP A 24 13.69 -14.63 1.72
N ASN A 25 14.35 -15.67 1.21
CA ASN A 25 14.07 -16.20 -0.12
C ASN A 25 12.62 -16.69 -0.25
N LEU A 26 12.10 -17.41 0.76
CA LEU A 26 10.74 -17.95 0.72
C LEU A 26 9.70 -16.83 0.77
N LEU A 27 9.85 -15.90 1.73
CA LEU A 27 8.91 -14.79 1.87
C LEU A 27 8.89 -13.89 0.63
N MET A 28 10.08 -13.56 0.09
CA MET A 28 10.15 -12.73 -1.11
C MET A 28 9.61 -13.45 -2.35
N ARG A 29 9.79 -14.76 -2.50
CA ARG A 29 9.17 -15.51 -3.59
C ARG A 29 7.64 -15.50 -3.51
N LEU A 30 7.07 -15.61 -2.31
CA LEU A 30 5.62 -15.45 -2.13
C LEU A 30 5.15 -14.05 -2.54
N MET A 31 5.91 -13.02 -2.15
CA MET A 31 5.61 -11.64 -2.57
C MET A 31 5.74 -11.45 -4.08
N ASP A 32 6.72 -12.10 -4.71
CA ASP A 32 6.91 -12.07 -6.16
C ASP A 32 5.76 -12.72 -6.92
N ILE A 33 5.23 -13.83 -6.42
CA ILE A 33 4.05 -14.49 -6.99
C ILE A 33 2.84 -13.53 -6.94
N LEU A 34 2.55 -12.91 -5.80
CA LEU A 34 1.45 -11.94 -5.69
C LEU A 34 1.66 -10.74 -6.62
N PHE A 35 2.88 -10.24 -6.72
CA PHE A 35 3.21 -9.08 -7.54
C PHE A 35 3.21 -9.37 -9.05
N SER A 36 3.29 -10.64 -9.45
CA SER A 36 3.24 -11.04 -10.87
C SER A 36 1.84 -10.87 -11.49
N PHE A 37 0.81 -10.81 -10.67
CA PHE A 37 -0.55 -10.57 -11.14
C PHE A 37 -0.80 -9.07 -11.35
N PRO A 38 -1.43 -8.66 -12.47
CA PRO A 38 -1.94 -7.30 -12.58
C PRO A 38 -2.90 -6.98 -11.43
N ALA A 39 -2.68 -5.86 -10.73
CA ALA A 39 -3.38 -5.52 -9.49
C ALA A 39 -4.93 -5.60 -9.62
N ILE A 40 -5.48 -5.05 -10.72
CA ILE A 40 -6.92 -5.06 -10.94
C ILE A 40 -7.46 -6.47 -11.18
N LEU A 41 -6.71 -7.33 -11.87
CA LEU A 41 -7.12 -8.73 -12.10
C LEU A 41 -7.08 -9.53 -10.81
N LEU A 42 -6.04 -9.34 -9.99
CA LEU A 42 -5.98 -9.98 -8.68
C LEU A 42 -7.13 -9.51 -7.78
N ALA A 43 -7.45 -8.21 -7.80
CA ALA A 43 -8.60 -7.69 -7.07
C ALA A 43 -9.92 -8.36 -7.52
N VAL A 44 -10.16 -8.46 -8.82
CA VAL A 44 -11.36 -9.11 -9.37
C VAL A 44 -11.44 -10.57 -8.95
N ILE A 45 -10.34 -11.34 -9.03
CA ILE A 45 -10.30 -12.76 -8.60
C ILE A 45 -10.64 -12.87 -7.10
N LEU A 46 -10.05 -12.02 -6.25
CA LEU A 46 -10.34 -12.02 -4.82
C LEU A 46 -11.82 -11.67 -4.55
N MET A 47 -12.36 -10.65 -5.24
CA MET A 47 -13.76 -10.28 -5.11
C MET A 47 -14.71 -11.38 -5.59
N ALA A 48 -14.37 -12.10 -6.64
CA ALA A 48 -15.15 -13.23 -7.12
C ALA A 48 -15.27 -14.35 -6.07
N SER A 49 -14.25 -14.53 -5.24
CA SER A 49 -14.23 -15.54 -4.16
C SER A 49 -14.83 -15.04 -2.84
N LEU A 50 -14.63 -13.76 -2.49
CA LEU A 50 -15.06 -13.17 -1.22
C LEU A 50 -16.49 -12.61 -1.27
N GLY A 51 -17.01 -12.36 -2.48
CA GLY A 51 -18.29 -11.69 -2.70
C GLY A 51 -18.15 -10.16 -2.78
N THR A 52 -19.18 -9.52 -3.34
CA THR A 52 -19.23 -8.08 -3.60
C THR A 52 -19.58 -7.30 -2.34
N SER A 53 -18.66 -6.55 -1.80
CA SER A 53 -18.88 -5.59 -0.71
C SER A 53 -17.69 -4.63 -0.59
N ILE A 54 -17.89 -3.47 0.03
CA ILE A 54 -16.82 -2.51 0.26
C ILE A 54 -15.73 -3.07 1.19
N LEU A 55 -16.10 -3.87 2.19
CA LEU A 55 -15.14 -4.50 3.11
C LEU A 55 -14.26 -5.52 2.39
N ASN A 56 -14.84 -6.35 1.53
CA ASN A 56 -14.09 -7.32 0.74
C ASN A 56 -13.17 -6.63 -0.27
N ALA A 57 -13.63 -5.54 -0.89
CA ALA A 57 -12.80 -4.71 -1.74
C ALA A 57 -11.60 -4.11 -0.98
N MET A 58 -11.83 -3.60 0.24
CA MET A 58 -10.75 -3.09 1.09
C MET A 58 -9.74 -4.19 1.49
N LEU A 59 -10.21 -5.41 1.76
CA LEU A 59 -9.35 -6.57 2.04
C LEU A 59 -8.53 -6.96 0.81
N ALA A 60 -9.17 -7.07 -0.36
CA ALA A 60 -8.50 -7.41 -1.62
C ALA A 60 -7.41 -6.39 -1.96
N ILE A 61 -7.72 -5.09 -1.90
CA ILE A 61 -6.77 -4.00 -2.14
C ILE A 61 -5.63 -4.05 -1.09
N GLY A 62 -5.96 -4.33 0.17
CA GLY A 62 -4.96 -4.46 1.23
C GLY A 62 -3.95 -5.58 0.95
N ILE A 63 -4.41 -6.74 0.50
CA ILE A 63 -3.55 -7.88 0.11
C ILE A 63 -2.63 -7.51 -1.06
N ILE A 64 -3.15 -6.78 -2.04
CA ILE A 64 -2.39 -6.33 -3.22
C ILE A 64 -1.22 -5.42 -2.83
N PHE A 65 -1.36 -4.64 -1.77
CA PHE A 65 -0.30 -3.74 -1.31
C PHE A 65 0.79 -4.41 -0.47
N ILE A 66 0.52 -5.59 0.12
CA ILE A 66 1.50 -6.29 0.97
C ILE A 66 2.86 -6.43 0.29
N PRO A 67 2.97 -6.90 -0.97
CA PRO A 67 4.28 -7.10 -1.60
C PRO A 67 5.10 -5.82 -1.77
N GLY A 68 4.46 -4.70 -2.10
CA GLY A 68 5.12 -3.39 -2.24
C GLY A 68 5.74 -2.95 -0.93
N PHE A 69 4.95 -2.93 0.15
CA PHE A 69 5.44 -2.60 1.48
C PHE A 69 6.49 -3.58 2.00
N ALA A 70 6.35 -4.88 1.71
CA ALA A 70 7.33 -5.87 2.13
C ALA A 70 8.70 -5.65 1.47
N ARG A 71 8.74 -5.35 0.18
CA ARG A 71 9.98 -5.06 -0.54
C ARG A 71 10.63 -3.78 -0.05
N LEU A 72 9.86 -2.70 0.12
CA LEU A 72 10.35 -1.44 0.66
C LEU A 72 10.97 -1.65 2.04
N THR A 73 10.20 -2.24 2.94
CA THR A 73 10.61 -2.47 4.33
C THR A 73 11.85 -3.37 4.41
N ARG A 74 11.90 -4.43 3.59
CA ARG A 74 13.08 -5.30 3.50
C ARG A 74 14.32 -4.52 3.08
N ALA A 75 14.23 -3.69 2.05
CA ALA A 75 15.36 -2.90 1.56
C ALA A 75 15.87 -1.92 2.60
N VAL A 76 14.98 -1.20 3.28
CA VAL A 76 15.35 -0.28 4.36
C VAL A 76 15.96 -1.04 5.53
N THR A 77 15.37 -2.16 5.96
CA THR A 77 15.90 -2.98 7.06
C THR A 77 17.30 -3.47 6.75
N GLN A 78 17.58 -3.95 5.54
CA GLN A 78 18.92 -4.38 5.13
C GLN A 78 19.93 -3.23 5.15
N THR A 79 19.49 -2.02 4.79
CA THR A 79 20.34 -0.82 4.86
C THR A 79 20.67 -0.46 6.30
N VAL A 80 19.69 -0.50 7.19
CA VAL A 80 19.86 -0.21 8.63
C VAL A 80 20.79 -1.25 9.27
N GLN A 81 20.62 -2.54 8.96
CA GLN A 81 21.45 -3.62 9.49
C GLN A 81 22.96 -3.49 9.19
N ARG A 82 23.30 -2.77 8.11
CA ARG A 82 24.72 -2.51 7.72
C ARG A 82 25.31 -1.28 8.39
N GLN A 83 24.58 -0.61 9.27
CA GLN A 83 25.09 0.56 9.99
C GLN A 83 26.00 0.12 11.15
N GLN A 84 27.14 0.80 11.31
CA GLN A 84 28.15 0.48 12.32
C GLN A 84 27.61 0.43 13.75
N TYR A 85 26.66 1.33 14.08
CA TYR A 85 26.08 1.35 15.42
C TYR A 85 25.25 0.09 15.71
N LEU A 86 24.62 -0.51 14.69
CA LEU A 86 23.86 -1.74 14.85
C LEU A 86 24.79 -2.95 15.02
N GLU A 87 25.89 -2.98 14.26
CA GLU A 87 26.93 -4.00 14.46
C GLU A 87 27.52 -3.93 15.85
N ALA A 88 27.82 -2.72 16.36
CA ALA A 88 28.25 -2.52 17.73
C ALA A 88 27.22 -2.99 18.77
N ALA A 89 25.92 -2.72 18.54
CA ALA A 89 24.86 -3.18 19.43
C ALA A 89 24.77 -4.70 19.49
N ILE A 90 24.98 -5.39 18.36
CA ILE A 90 25.02 -6.87 18.31
C ILE A 90 26.24 -7.39 19.09
N CYS A 91 27.42 -6.78 18.93
CA CYS A 91 28.65 -7.19 19.64
C CYS A 91 28.53 -7.11 21.17
N ILE A 92 27.79 -6.12 21.69
CA ILE A 92 27.54 -6.00 23.14
C ILE A 92 26.35 -6.84 23.64
N GLY A 93 25.75 -7.68 22.77
CA GLY A 93 24.75 -8.68 23.16
C GLY A 93 23.33 -8.12 23.29
N VAL A 94 22.97 -7.03 22.59
CA VAL A 94 21.58 -6.55 22.57
C VAL A 94 20.67 -7.59 21.96
N SER A 95 19.55 -7.90 22.63
CA SER A 95 18.58 -8.90 22.16
C SER A 95 17.93 -8.52 20.84
N GLY A 96 17.66 -9.51 19.97
CA GLY A 96 17.10 -9.27 18.63
C GLY A 96 15.76 -8.52 18.64
N SER A 97 14.88 -8.81 19.60
CA SER A 97 13.62 -8.08 19.74
C SER A 97 13.84 -6.59 20.04
N ARG A 98 14.82 -6.26 20.88
CA ARG A 98 15.18 -4.86 21.17
C ARG A 98 15.75 -4.16 19.92
N LEU A 99 16.57 -4.86 19.12
CA LEU A 99 17.09 -4.34 17.85
C LEU A 99 15.95 -4.02 16.88
N ILE A 100 14.96 -4.94 16.74
CA ILE A 100 13.82 -4.72 15.84
C ILE A 100 13.00 -3.49 16.29
N TRP A 101 12.59 -3.44 17.56
CA TRP A 101 11.66 -2.41 18.05
C TRP A 101 12.31 -1.04 18.23
N ARG A 102 13.58 -0.98 18.61
CA ARG A 102 14.25 0.25 19.02
C ARG A 102 15.13 0.86 17.93
N GLU A 103 15.68 0.00 17.05
CA GLU A 103 16.63 0.44 16.03
C GLU A 103 16.06 0.30 14.61
N ILE A 104 15.47 -0.84 14.27
CA ILE A 104 15.01 -1.10 12.90
C ILE A 104 13.69 -0.40 12.63
N LEU A 105 12.67 -0.64 13.44
CA LEU A 105 11.31 -0.14 13.20
C LEU A 105 11.23 1.39 13.11
N PRO A 106 11.88 2.18 13.98
CA PRO A 106 11.87 3.64 13.85
C PRO A 106 12.48 4.15 12.54
N ASN A 107 13.54 3.49 12.06
CA ASN A 107 14.19 3.85 10.79
C ASN A 107 13.36 3.45 9.57
N VAL A 108 12.58 2.39 9.67
CA VAL A 108 11.66 1.90 8.63
C VAL A 108 10.40 2.77 8.56
N PHE A 109 9.98 3.37 9.67
CA PHE A 109 8.70 4.08 9.78
C PHE A 109 8.57 5.24 8.79
N GLY A 110 9.60 6.08 8.66
CA GLY A 110 9.58 7.22 7.74
C GLY A 110 9.27 6.82 6.29
N PRO A 111 10.10 5.97 5.66
CA PRO A 111 9.84 5.47 4.30
C PRO A 111 8.49 4.78 4.15
N VAL A 112 8.03 4.04 5.15
CA VAL A 112 6.74 3.33 5.12
C VAL A 112 5.56 4.30 5.14
N VAL A 113 5.64 5.40 5.91
CA VAL A 113 4.59 6.44 5.94
C VAL A 113 4.50 7.17 4.61
N VAL A 114 5.64 7.49 3.99
CA VAL A 114 5.69 8.10 2.65
C VAL A 114 5.03 7.18 1.62
N GLU A 115 5.41 5.91 1.61
CA GLU A 115 4.80 4.91 0.72
C GLU A 115 3.29 4.76 0.98
N ALA A 116 2.85 4.83 2.24
CA ALA A 116 1.43 4.74 2.59
C ALA A 116 0.63 5.92 2.01
N ALA A 117 1.17 7.12 1.95
CA ALA A 117 0.51 8.26 1.35
C ALA A 117 0.29 8.07 -0.16
N VAL A 118 1.30 7.56 -0.88
CA VAL A 118 1.21 7.21 -2.30
C VAL A 118 0.24 6.05 -2.52
N ALA A 119 0.34 5.00 -1.68
CA ALA A 119 -0.56 3.84 -1.73
C ALA A 119 -2.02 4.24 -1.48
N PHE A 120 -2.28 5.30 -0.70
CA PHE A 120 -3.63 5.80 -0.47
C PHE A 120 -4.27 6.33 -1.76
N SER A 121 -3.53 7.11 -2.56
CA SER A 121 -3.97 7.56 -3.88
C SER A 121 -4.36 6.39 -4.79
N TYR A 122 -3.50 5.38 -4.81
CA TYR A 122 -3.72 4.19 -5.65
C TYR A 122 -4.88 3.32 -5.12
N ALA A 123 -5.07 3.24 -3.80
CA ALA A 123 -6.19 2.54 -3.18
C ALA A 123 -7.55 3.14 -3.57
N VAL A 124 -7.64 4.47 -3.61
CA VAL A 124 -8.86 5.18 -4.02
C VAL A 124 -9.17 4.90 -5.49
N LEU A 125 -8.15 4.88 -6.36
CA LEU A 125 -8.32 4.52 -7.77
C LEU A 125 -8.78 3.07 -7.95
N LEU A 126 -8.18 2.12 -7.24
CA LEU A 126 -8.56 0.70 -7.31
C LEU A 126 -9.98 0.47 -6.78
N GLU A 127 -10.34 1.10 -5.65
CA GLU A 127 -11.71 1.01 -5.11
C GLU A 127 -12.72 1.53 -6.14
N SER A 128 -12.46 2.71 -6.70
CA SER A 128 -13.32 3.33 -7.70
C SER A 128 -13.44 2.47 -8.97
N ALA A 129 -12.34 1.84 -9.40
CA ALA A 129 -12.36 0.90 -10.53
C ALA A 129 -13.18 -0.36 -10.23
N LEU A 130 -13.04 -0.94 -9.03
CA LEU A 130 -13.83 -2.10 -8.62
C LEU A 130 -15.32 -1.75 -8.50
N SER A 131 -15.64 -0.60 -7.92
CA SER A 131 -17.03 -0.11 -7.82
C SER A 131 -17.62 0.21 -9.21
N PHE A 132 -16.83 0.77 -10.12
CA PHE A 132 -17.22 0.96 -11.51
C PHE A 132 -17.58 -0.37 -12.21
N LEU A 133 -16.84 -1.45 -11.90
CA LEU A 133 -17.12 -2.80 -12.39
C LEU A 133 -18.27 -3.49 -11.64
N GLY A 134 -18.89 -2.85 -10.64
CA GLY A 134 -19.98 -3.41 -9.84
C GLY A 134 -19.52 -4.42 -8.78
N LEU A 135 -18.21 -4.47 -8.47
CA LEU A 135 -17.64 -5.39 -7.48
C LEU A 135 -17.41 -4.75 -6.12
N GLY A 136 -17.28 -3.41 -6.05
CA GLY A 136 -17.03 -2.66 -4.82
C GLY A 136 -18.29 -2.35 -4.01
N ALA A 137 -18.49 -1.07 -3.67
CA ALA A 137 -19.67 -0.58 -2.95
C ALA A 137 -20.96 -0.92 -3.70
N GLN A 138 -21.94 -1.48 -2.99
CA GLN A 138 -23.24 -1.81 -3.55
C GLN A 138 -24.29 -0.76 -3.17
N PRO A 139 -25.25 -0.43 -4.04
CA PRO A 139 -26.36 0.45 -3.64
C PRO A 139 -27.06 -0.06 -2.35
N PRO A 140 -27.42 0.84 -1.41
CA PRO A 140 -27.43 2.31 -1.51
C PRO A 140 -26.12 3.01 -1.15
N GLU A 141 -25.00 2.30 -0.92
CA GLU A 141 -23.72 2.90 -0.57
C GLU A 141 -23.15 3.70 -1.75
N PRO A 142 -22.87 5.02 -1.56
CA PRO A 142 -22.33 5.85 -2.63
C PRO A 142 -20.83 5.57 -2.83
N SER A 143 -20.39 5.49 -4.09
CA SER A 143 -18.97 5.55 -4.46
C SER A 143 -18.80 6.32 -5.76
N TRP A 144 -17.66 6.96 -5.93
CA TRP A 144 -17.37 7.70 -7.16
C TRP A 144 -17.34 6.76 -8.37
N GLY A 145 -16.86 5.52 -8.22
CA GLY A 145 -16.86 4.50 -9.25
C GLY A 145 -18.28 4.15 -9.72
N ASN A 146 -19.21 3.91 -8.80
CA ASN A 146 -20.62 3.65 -9.12
C ASN A 146 -21.30 4.84 -9.79
N MET A 147 -21.01 6.07 -9.32
CA MET A 147 -21.55 7.28 -9.94
C MET A 147 -21.10 7.43 -11.38
N ILE A 148 -19.80 7.17 -11.68
CA ILE A 148 -19.27 7.21 -13.03
C ILE A 148 -19.92 6.13 -13.89
N ASN A 149 -20.09 4.90 -13.38
CA ASN A 149 -20.74 3.82 -14.11
C ASN A 149 -22.20 4.16 -14.45
N THR A 150 -22.96 4.67 -13.48
CA THR A 150 -24.34 5.10 -13.71
C THR A 150 -24.42 6.25 -14.72
N GLY A 151 -23.54 7.21 -14.62
CA GLY A 151 -23.47 8.38 -15.51
C GLY A 151 -23.08 8.03 -16.95
N ARG A 152 -22.42 6.88 -17.18
CA ARG A 152 -22.03 6.40 -18.52
C ARG A 152 -23.22 6.31 -19.48
N GLY A 153 -24.40 5.90 -19.00
CA GLY A 153 -25.59 5.80 -19.82
C GLY A 153 -26.15 7.17 -20.28
N PHE A 154 -25.71 8.27 -19.68
CA PHE A 154 -26.18 9.62 -19.94
C PHE A 154 -25.14 10.54 -20.54
N ILE A 155 -23.98 10.00 -20.99
CA ILE A 155 -22.80 10.78 -21.36
C ILE A 155 -23.06 11.76 -22.50
N GLU A 156 -23.99 11.42 -23.44
CA GLU A 156 -24.35 12.27 -24.56
C GLU A 156 -25.33 13.40 -24.18
N GLN A 157 -26.16 13.15 -23.15
CA GLN A 157 -27.24 14.07 -22.75
C GLN A 157 -26.83 14.92 -21.53
N ALA A 158 -26.07 14.32 -20.59
CA ALA A 158 -25.71 14.91 -19.32
C ALA A 158 -24.29 14.48 -18.87
N PRO A 159 -23.22 14.88 -19.59
CA PRO A 159 -21.85 14.44 -19.32
C PRO A 159 -21.38 14.77 -17.89
N TRP A 160 -21.95 15.81 -17.26
CA TRP A 160 -21.58 16.23 -15.90
C TRP A 160 -21.86 15.15 -14.83
N ILE A 161 -22.80 14.21 -15.08
CA ILE A 161 -23.09 13.12 -14.15
C ILE A 161 -21.87 12.21 -13.94
N SER A 162 -21.07 11.98 -14.99
CA SER A 162 -19.80 11.24 -14.90
C SER A 162 -18.60 12.15 -14.62
N LEU A 163 -18.59 13.35 -15.14
CA LEU A 163 -17.48 14.29 -14.98
C LEU A 163 -17.31 14.76 -13.53
N ALA A 164 -18.41 15.05 -12.83
CA ALA A 164 -18.35 15.52 -11.45
C ALA A 164 -17.67 14.51 -10.50
N PRO A 165 -18.07 13.23 -10.42
CA PRO A 165 -17.37 12.24 -9.61
C PRO A 165 -15.95 11.94 -10.13
N GLY A 166 -15.71 12.01 -11.45
CA GLY A 166 -14.38 11.89 -12.03
C GLY A 166 -13.43 13.01 -11.59
N MET A 167 -13.91 14.25 -11.56
CA MET A 167 -13.14 15.38 -11.03
C MET A 167 -12.90 15.28 -9.52
N ALA A 168 -13.88 14.82 -8.75
CA ALA A 168 -13.69 14.58 -7.32
C ALA A 168 -12.61 13.53 -7.07
N LEU A 169 -12.64 12.43 -7.82
CA LEU A 169 -11.63 11.38 -7.78
C LEU A 169 -10.24 11.92 -8.15
N PHE A 170 -10.14 12.69 -9.23
CA PHE A 170 -8.89 13.32 -9.66
C PHE A 170 -8.32 14.23 -8.58
N LEU A 171 -9.13 15.14 -8.01
CA LEU A 171 -8.69 16.05 -6.96
C LEU A 171 -8.23 15.30 -5.70
N CYS A 172 -8.95 14.24 -5.32
CA CYS A 172 -8.58 13.40 -4.18
C CYS A 172 -7.21 12.75 -4.40
N VAL A 173 -7.01 12.08 -5.54
CA VAL A 173 -5.75 11.43 -5.90
C VAL A 173 -4.60 12.43 -5.97
N PHE A 174 -4.84 13.58 -6.62
CA PHE A 174 -3.85 14.65 -6.74
C PHE A 174 -3.42 15.19 -5.37
N SER A 175 -4.38 15.42 -4.47
CA SER A 175 -4.11 15.91 -3.12
C SER A 175 -3.26 14.93 -2.31
N PHE A 176 -3.57 13.64 -2.37
CA PHE A 176 -2.77 12.62 -1.68
C PHE A 176 -1.36 12.45 -2.26
N ASN A 177 -1.17 12.63 -3.57
CA ASN A 177 0.18 12.62 -4.16
C ASN A 177 1.00 13.80 -3.67
N ILE A 178 0.45 15.03 -3.67
CA ILE A 178 1.13 16.21 -3.12
C ILE A 178 1.48 16.00 -1.64
N LEU A 179 0.56 15.44 -0.86
CA LEU A 179 0.80 15.13 0.54
C LEU A 179 1.93 14.12 0.71
N GLY A 180 1.96 13.09 -0.14
CA GLY A 180 3.05 12.10 -0.16
C GLY A 180 4.41 12.71 -0.47
N ASP A 181 4.48 13.60 -1.45
CA ASP A 181 5.69 14.32 -1.80
C ASP A 181 6.15 15.24 -0.66
N GLY A 182 5.24 15.99 -0.05
CA GLY A 182 5.54 16.83 1.11
C GLY A 182 6.02 16.04 2.33
N LEU A 183 5.43 14.86 2.59
CA LEU A 183 5.90 13.96 3.65
C LEU A 183 7.29 13.41 3.36
N ARG A 184 7.58 13.10 2.10
CA ARG A 184 8.89 12.65 1.67
C ARG A 184 9.95 13.71 1.93
N ASP A 185 9.67 14.96 1.54
CA ASP A 185 10.60 16.08 1.73
C ASP A 185 10.87 16.34 3.22
N LEU A 186 9.85 16.23 4.07
CA LEU A 186 9.98 16.43 5.52
C LEU A 186 10.75 15.29 6.22
N LEU A 187 10.60 14.05 5.72
CA LEU A 187 11.16 12.85 6.35
C LEU A 187 12.51 12.45 5.74
N ASP A 188 12.97 13.09 4.64
CA ASP A 188 14.28 12.82 4.06
C ASP A 188 15.39 13.56 4.83
N PRO A 189 16.29 12.85 5.57
CA PRO A 189 17.36 13.47 6.36
C PRO A 189 18.41 14.19 5.51
N LYS A 190 18.43 14.00 4.20
CA LYS A 190 19.42 14.58 3.28
C LYS A 190 19.10 16.03 2.90
N LEU A 191 17.86 16.48 3.06
CA LEU A 191 17.46 17.85 2.75
C LEU A 191 17.71 18.85 3.90
N ASN A 192 18.04 18.36 5.09
CA ASN A 192 18.31 19.16 6.28
C ASN A 192 19.82 19.39 6.53
N LYS A 193 20.64 19.43 5.47
CA LYS A 193 22.06 19.81 5.55
C LYS A 193 22.34 21.11 4.81
#